data_568b4a16ee78da931c2c93352f061571
#
_entry.id   568b4a16ee78da931c2c93352f061571
#
_cell.length_a   1.000
_cell.length_b   1.000
_cell.length_c   1.000
_cell.angle_alpha   90.00
_cell.angle_beta   90.00
_cell.angle_gamma   90.00
#
_symmetry.space_group_name_H-M   'P 1'
#
loop_
_entity.id
_entity.type
_entity.pdbx_description
1 polymer ?
#
loop_
_entity_poly.entity_id
_entity_poly.type
_entity_poly.pdbx_seq_one_letter_code
_entity_poly.pdbx_strand_id
1 'polypeptide(L)'
;MKIGILTYHRVHNYGAILQAIALRFVLQQMGHDVKYIDYYPEYHRRLYKQFSWSLLLKWRRKYLFHRIKCWKSIHKRIACFLRDINQHISPFCIQYKSSYEYDIVIYGSDQIWRKQNSLKNFNPVYFGDNTLQAKKHITYAASMGILQKSVSDKAFLQKNMSNFSAISVRESGLKDYLAELGVQATVVSDPTLLLSANQWDDILSPQPMIKTDYILYYSLHENAFDRDAINDYAKAHHLRVVEIKGKAGKDTDTVFSQCAVWEFVSLIKYADCVFTTSYHGLIFSLIYHKEFYCAFQNNSDRAQSLLSHLQIEERLLQNRASTIPAYPPIHYQKVDALLEKQKTKSYQFLYENVQ
;
A
#
# COMPACT_ATOMS: atom_id res chain seq x y z
N MET A 1 4.69 -24.92 -7.88
CA MET A 1 3.23 -24.97 -7.70
C MET A 1 2.57 -23.85 -8.49
N LYS A 2 1.30 -23.99 -8.84
CA LYS A 2 0.47 -22.94 -9.45
C LYS A 2 -0.19 -22.11 -8.34
N ILE A 3 0.24 -20.87 -8.17
CA ILE A 3 -0.26 -19.99 -7.10
C ILE A 3 -1.06 -18.84 -7.68
N GLY A 4 -2.27 -18.64 -7.18
CA GLY A 4 -3.11 -17.50 -7.47
C GLY A 4 -3.01 -16.44 -6.36
N ILE A 5 -2.76 -15.18 -6.69
CA ILE A 5 -2.80 -14.07 -5.75
C ILE A 5 -4.10 -13.29 -5.96
N LEU A 6 -4.91 -13.18 -4.91
CA LEU A 6 -6.11 -12.35 -4.88
C LEU A 6 -5.90 -11.13 -3.98
N THR A 7 -5.63 -9.98 -4.57
CA THR A 7 -5.35 -8.72 -3.89
C THR A 7 -5.87 -7.50 -4.65
N TYR A 8 -5.69 -6.32 -4.09
CA TYR A 8 -5.94 -5.05 -4.78
C TYR A 8 -4.79 -4.73 -5.76
N HIS A 9 -4.88 -5.22 -6.98
CA HIS A 9 -3.83 -5.07 -8.00
C HIS A 9 -4.19 -4.12 -9.16
N ARG A 10 -5.45 -3.67 -9.25
CA ARG A 10 -5.95 -2.74 -10.30
C ARG A 10 -6.33 -1.35 -9.75
N VAL A 11 -6.06 -1.09 -8.49
CA VAL A 11 -6.39 0.20 -7.88
C VAL A 11 -5.29 1.23 -8.17
N HIS A 12 -5.68 2.49 -8.36
CA HIS A 12 -4.74 3.58 -8.62
C HIS A 12 -4.10 4.08 -7.31
N ASN A 13 -3.33 3.20 -6.69
CA ASN A 13 -2.62 3.42 -5.44
C ASN A 13 -1.22 2.79 -5.53
N TYR A 14 -0.18 3.57 -5.25
CA TYR A 14 1.21 3.11 -5.33
C TYR A 14 1.45 1.87 -4.49
N GLY A 15 1.04 1.91 -3.22
CA GLY A 15 1.24 0.79 -2.31
C GLY A 15 0.53 -0.49 -2.74
N ALA A 16 -0.68 -0.38 -3.26
CA ALA A 16 -1.44 -1.54 -3.72
C ALA A 16 -0.77 -2.25 -4.91
N ILE A 17 -0.17 -1.48 -5.83
CA ILE A 17 0.59 -2.05 -6.95
C ILE A 17 1.92 -2.62 -6.46
N LEU A 18 2.66 -1.88 -5.64
CA LEU A 18 3.96 -2.29 -5.15
C LEU A 18 3.90 -3.56 -4.31
N GLN A 19 2.91 -3.69 -3.39
CA GLN A 19 2.76 -4.91 -2.60
C GLN A 19 2.39 -6.13 -3.48
N ALA A 20 1.59 -5.92 -4.53
CA ALA A 20 1.26 -7.00 -5.45
C ALA A 20 2.51 -7.47 -6.21
N ILE A 21 3.29 -6.54 -6.77
CA ILE A 21 4.56 -6.83 -7.44
C ILE A 21 5.50 -7.61 -6.51
N ALA A 22 5.67 -7.13 -5.27
CA ALA A 22 6.59 -7.74 -4.30
C ALA A 22 6.18 -9.18 -3.96
N LEU A 23 4.90 -9.43 -3.62
CA LEU A 23 4.44 -10.78 -3.27
C LEU A 23 4.64 -11.75 -4.44
N ARG A 24 4.28 -11.34 -5.67
CA ARG A 24 4.52 -12.17 -6.85
C ARG A 24 6.01 -12.46 -7.04
N PHE A 25 6.85 -11.44 -6.94
CA PHE A 25 8.30 -11.58 -7.12
C PHE A 25 8.89 -12.57 -6.12
N VAL A 26 8.56 -12.45 -4.84
CA VAL A 26 9.03 -13.36 -3.78
C VAL A 26 8.63 -14.80 -4.08
N LEU A 27 7.36 -15.04 -4.40
CA LEU A 27 6.87 -16.39 -4.68
C LEU A 27 7.49 -16.99 -5.95
N GLN A 28 7.79 -16.16 -6.97
CA GLN A 28 8.52 -16.60 -8.16
C GLN A 28 9.96 -16.94 -7.84
N GLN A 29 10.64 -16.19 -6.97
CA GLN A 29 11.99 -16.52 -6.50
C GLN A 29 12.02 -17.84 -5.69
N MET A 30 10.88 -18.20 -5.07
CA MET A 30 10.71 -19.51 -4.43
C MET A 30 10.42 -20.65 -5.43
N GLY A 31 10.39 -20.37 -6.74
CA GLY A 31 10.23 -21.38 -7.80
C GLY A 31 8.79 -21.71 -8.18
N HIS A 32 7.82 -20.83 -7.84
CA HIS A 32 6.41 -21.09 -8.14
C HIS A 32 5.94 -20.36 -9.43
N ASP A 33 4.94 -20.96 -10.13
CA ASP A 33 4.18 -20.28 -11.20
C ASP A 33 3.09 -19.43 -10.56
N VAL A 34 3.26 -18.11 -10.59
CA VAL A 34 2.42 -17.17 -9.84
C VAL A 34 1.62 -16.29 -10.78
N LYS A 35 0.31 -16.27 -10.59
CA LYS A 35 -0.64 -15.45 -11.36
C LYS A 35 -1.48 -14.59 -10.43
N TYR A 36 -1.87 -13.39 -10.89
CA TYR A 36 -2.93 -12.63 -10.23
C TYR A 36 -4.29 -13.12 -10.69
N ILE A 37 -5.20 -13.27 -9.75
CA ILE A 37 -6.61 -13.54 -10.03
C ILE A 37 -7.27 -12.20 -10.31
N ASP A 38 -7.67 -11.98 -11.56
CA ASP A 38 -8.16 -10.69 -12.04
C ASP A 38 -9.60 -10.42 -11.56
N TYR A 39 -9.73 -10.29 -10.25
CA TYR A 39 -10.97 -9.86 -9.60
C TYR A 39 -10.98 -8.34 -9.42
N TYR A 40 -11.88 -7.67 -10.13
CA TYR A 40 -12.05 -6.23 -10.06
C TYR A 40 -13.48 -5.89 -9.66
N PRO A 41 -13.78 -5.75 -8.35
CA PRO A 41 -15.13 -5.55 -7.85
C PRO A 41 -15.75 -4.23 -8.34
N GLU A 42 -17.08 -4.23 -8.50
CA GLU A 42 -17.82 -3.10 -9.06
C GLU A 42 -17.60 -1.79 -8.30
N TYR A 43 -17.43 -1.83 -6.97
CA TYR A 43 -17.16 -0.63 -6.18
C TYR A 43 -15.79 -0.01 -6.51
N HIS A 44 -14.75 -0.80 -6.83
CA HIS A 44 -13.48 -0.28 -7.34
C HIS A 44 -13.64 0.21 -8.77
N ARG A 45 -14.36 -0.52 -9.60
CA ARG A 45 -14.65 -0.13 -10.97
C ARG A 45 -15.34 1.22 -11.03
N ARG A 46 -16.30 1.49 -10.14
CA ARG A 46 -16.98 2.79 -10.03
C ARG A 46 -16.05 3.90 -9.52
N LEU A 47 -15.20 3.61 -8.54
CA LEU A 47 -14.28 4.58 -7.95
C LEU A 47 -13.21 5.05 -8.96
N TYR A 48 -12.69 4.13 -9.77
CA TYR A 48 -11.62 4.39 -10.75
C TYR A 48 -12.15 4.49 -12.19
N LYS A 49 -13.46 4.52 -12.38
CA LYS A 49 -14.08 4.64 -13.70
C LYS A 49 -13.60 5.92 -14.38
N GLN A 50 -12.99 5.75 -15.55
CA GLN A 50 -12.75 6.85 -16.45
C GLN A 50 -14.06 7.57 -16.69
N PHE A 51 -13.99 8.87 -16.72
CA PHE A 51 -15.06 9.81 -16.94
C PHE A 51 -16.19 9.27 -17.84
N SER A 52 -17.45 9.40 -17.38
CA SER A 52 -18.65 9.14 -18.17
C SER A 52 -19.24 10.48 -18.64
N TRP A 53 -19.63 10.57 -19.91
CA TRP A 53 -20.34 11.72 -20.47
C TRP A 53 -21.57 12.13 -19.67
N SER A 54 -22.21 11.18 -18.97
CA SER A 54 -23.33 11.43 -18.07
C SER A 54 -22.99 12.31 -16.86
N LEU A 55 -21.71 12.36 -16.47
CA LEU A 55 -21.22 13.26 -15.42
C LEU A 55 -21.09 14.70 -15.92
N LEU A 56 -20.77 14.92 -17.23
CA LEU A 56 -20.72 16.26 -17.82
C LEU A 56 -22.12 16.94 -17.85
N LEU A 57 -23.16 16.19 -18.13
CA LEU A 57 -24.50 16.69 -18.23
C LEU A 57 -25.11 17.16 -16.90
N LYS A 58 -24.61 16.64 -15.77
CA LYS A 58 -25.06 17.01 -14.40
C LYS A 58 -24.37 18.26 -13.84
N TRP A 59 -23.47 18.89 -14.56
CA TRP A 59 -22.60 19.93 -14.01
C TRP A 59 -23.10 21.34 -14.34
N ARG A 60 -23.23 22.19 -13.33
CA ARG A 60 -23.49 23.60 -13.51
C ARG A 60 -22.34 24.28 -14.29
N ARG A 61 -22.68 25.09 -15.29
CA ARG A 61 -21.72 25.80 -16.19
C ARG A 61 -20.55 26.52 -15.48
N LYS A 62 -20.79 27.03 -14.24
CA LYS A 62 -19.79 27.79 -13.46
C LYS A 62 -18.50 27.01 -13.12
N TYR A 63 -18.56 25.65 -13.09
CA TYR A 63 -17.42 24.81 -12.73
C TYR A 63 -16.82 24.06 -13.94
N LEU A 64 -17.32 24.29 -15.13
CA LEU A 64 -16.94 23.53 -16.33
C LEU A 64 -15.47 23.72 -16.70
N PHE A 65 -14.99 24.97 -16.73
CA PHE A 65 -13.60 25.27 -17.10
C PHE A 65 -12.57 24.75 -16.09
N HIS A 66 -12.85 24.86 -14.80
CA HIS A 66 -11.95 24.30 -13.76
C HIS A 66 -11.89 22.78 -13.88
N ARG A 67 -12.99 22.13 -14.17
CA ARG A 67 -13.09 20.68 -14.29
C ARG A 67 -12.51 20.14 -15.59
N ILE A 68 -12.58 20.86 -16.70
CA ILE A 68 -11.85 20.51 -17.95
C ILE A 68 -10.33 20.53 -17.68
N LYS A 69 -9.84 21.50 -16.92
CA LYS A 69 -8.43 21.57 -16.50
C LYS A 69 -8.04 20.36 -15.61
N CYS A 70 -8.89 20.02 -14.62
CA CYS A 70 -8.69 18.85 -13.77
C CYS A 70 -8.82 17.53 -14.56
N TRP A 71 -9.68 17.48 -15.57
CA TRP A 71 -9.92 16.31 -16.40
C TRP A 71 -8.65 15.81 -17.10
N LYS A 72 -7.89 16.69 -17.74
CA LYS A 72 -6.60 16.32 -18.37
C LYS A 72 -5.61 15.73 -17.35
N SER A 73 -5.54 16.34 -16.17
CA SER A 73 -4.67 15.87 -15.09
C SER A 73 -5.11 14.52 -14.52
N ILE A 74 -6.42 14.31 -14.32
CA ILE A 74 -6.98 13.01 -13.89
C ILE A 74 -6.66 11.92 -14.92
N HIS A 75 -6.88 12.18 -16.20
CA HIS A 75 -6.58 11.21 -17.27
C HIS A 75 -5.10 10.87 -17.35
N LYS A 76 -4.23 11.86 -17.26
CA LYS A 76 -2.78 11.65 -17.26
C LYS A 76 -2.33 10.81 -16.07
N ARG A 77 -2.89 11.08 -14.86
CA ARG A 77 -2.63 10.27 -13.66
C ARG A 77 -3.11 8.83 -13.83
N ILE A 78 -4.33 8.65 -14.34
CA ILE A 78 -4.86 7.31 -14.64
C ILE A 78 -3.97 6.60 -15.65
N ALA A 79 -3.53 7.28 -16.71
CA ALA A 79 -2.63 6.72 -17.72
C ALA A 79 -1.29 6.25 -17.13
N CYS A 80 -0.71 6.99 -16.16
CA CYS A 80 0.48 6.54 -15.44
C CYS A 80 0.24 5.22 -14.71
N PHE A 81 -0.84 5.13 -13.92
CA PHE A 81 -1.16 3.88 -13.21
C PHE A 81 -1.49 2.72 -14.16
N LEU A 82 -2.23 2.97 -15.24
CA LEU A 82 -2.54 1.93 -16.23
C LEU A 82 -1.28 1.42 -16.94
N ARG A 83 -0.32 2.29 -17.23
CA ARG A 83 0.97 1.88 -17.80
C ARG A 83 1.70 0.93 -16.84
N ASP A 84 1.81 1.28 -15.56
CA ASP A 84 2.47 0.44 -14.56
C ASP A 84 1.72 -0.89 -14.36
N ILE A 85 0.39 -0.86 -14.30
CA ILE A 85 -0.45 -2.07 -14.23
C ILE A 85 -0.24 -2.94 -15.47
N ASN A 86 -0.22 -2.35 -16.67
CA ASN A 86 -0.01 -3.10 -17.91
C ASN A 86 1.40 -3.69 -18.01
N GLN A 87 2.40 -3.02 -17.45
CA GLN A 87 3.78 -3.49 -17.46
C GLN A 87 4.03 -4.58 -16.42
N HIS A 88 3.58 -4.40 -15.19
CA HIS A 88 4.00 -5.23 -14.05
C HIS A 88 2.93 -6.21 -13.55
N ILE A 89 1.67 -6.00 -13.89
CA ILE A 89 0.52 -6.76 -13.37
C ILE A 89 -0.18 -7.56 -14.47
N SER A 90 -0.67 -6.85 -15.51
CA SER A 90 -1.53 -7.45 -16.54
C SER A 90 -0.95 -8.70 -17.22
N PRO A 91 0.37 -8.80 -17.50
CA PRO A 91 0.95 -9.99 -18.12
C PRO A 91 0.82 -11.27 -17.28
N PHE A 92 0.57 -11.12 -15.99
CA PHE A 92 0.46 -12.22 -15.03
C PHE A 92 -0.98 -12.46 -14.56
N CYS A 93 -1.97 -11.80 -15.17
CA CYS A 93 -3.37 -11.93 -14.77
C CYS A 93 -4.04 -13.12 -15.42
N ILE A 94 -4.82 -13.86 -14.62
CA ILE A 94 -5.79 -14.88 -15.06
C ILE A 94 -7.18 -14.36 -14.72
N GLN A 95 -8.11 -14.49 -15.67
CA GLN A 95 -9.47 -14.02 -15.50
C GLN A 95 -10.14 -14.69 -14.29
N TYR A 96 -10.76 -13.87 -13.43
CA TYR A 96 -11.58 -14.37 -12.31
C TYR A 96 -12.70 -15.29 -12.82
N LYS A 97 -12.92 -16.42 -12.11
CA LYS A 97 -13.84 -17.49 -12.51
C LYS A 97 -13.46 -18.20 -13.83
N SER A 98 -12.20 -18.15 -14.24
CA SER A 98 -11.71 -19.05 -15.28
C SER A 98 -11.67 -20.51 -14.78
N SER A 99 -11.52 -21.46 -15.72
CA SER A 99 -11.29 -22.87 -15.38
C SER A 99 -9.86 -23.17 -14.91
N TYR A 100 -9.07 -22.14 -14.60
CA TYR A 100 -7.69 -22.32 -14.13
C TYR A 100 -7.67 -22.89 -12.71
N GLU A 101 -7.02 -24.02 -12.55
CA GLU A 101 -6.88 -24.70 -11.26
C GLU A 101 -5.60 -24.24 -10.56
N TYR A 102 -5.75 -23.80 -9.31
CA TYR A 102 -4.64 -23.39 -8.47
C TYR A 102 -4.30 -24.52 -7.47
N ASP A 103 -3.01 -24.71 -7.19
CA ASP A 103 -2.61 -25.47 -6.02
C ASP A 103 -2.92 -24.66 -4.75
N ILE A 104 -2.60 -23.37 -4.77
CA ILE A 104 -2.82 -22.47 -3.63
C ILE A 104 -3.40 -21.14 -4.14
N VAL A 105 -4.39 -20.61 -3.41
CA VAL A 105 -4.81 -19.21 -3.53
C VAL A 105 -4.37 -18.45 -2.29
N ILE A 106 -3.60 -17.38 -2.51
CA ILE A 106 -3.14 -16.46 -1.48
C ILE A 106 -3.98 -15.19 -1.52
N TYR A 107 -4.61 -14.87 -0.40
CA TYR A 107 -5.45 -13.68 -0.22
C TYR A 107 -4.64 -12.60 0.51
N GLY A 108 -4.42 -11.49 -0.15
CA GLY A 108 -3.61 -10.40 0.38
C GLY A 108 -2.40 -10.09 -0.54
N SER A 109 -1.62 -9.21 -0.13
CA SER A 109 -1.65 -8.31 1.02
C SER A 109 -2.72 -7.21 0.84
N ASP A 110 -2.55 -6.07 1.50
CA ASP A 110 -3.40 -4.89 1.48
C ASP A 110 -4.72 -5.01 2.29
N GLN A 111 -5.50 -3.94 2.32
CA GLN A 111 -6.75 -3.83 3.12
C GLN A 111 -7.92 -4.59 2.49
N ILE A 112 -7.69 -5.82 2.06
CA ILE A 112 -8.69 -6.65 1.39
C ILE A 112 -9.88 -7.00 2.30
N TRP A 113 -9.68 -6.96 3.62
CA TRP A 113 -10.70 -7.21 4.63
C TRP A 113 -11.33 -5.93 5.18
N ARG A 114 -11.05 -4.78 4.54
CA ARG A 114 -11.73 -3.53 4.90
C ARG A 114 -13.21 -3.59 4.52
N LYS A 115 -14.08 -3.18 5.45
CA LYS A 115 -15.49 -2.96 5.13
C LYS A 115 -15.65 -1.93 4.02
N GLN A 116 -16.46 -2.25 3.05
CA GLN A 116 -16.75 -1.35 1.93
C GLN A 116 -18.03 -0.55 2.24
N ASN A 117 -17.94 0.77 2.24
CA ASN A 117 -19.08 1.65 2.50
C ASN A 117 -20.24 1.39 1.52
N SER A 118 -19.94 1.06 0.27
CA SER A 118 -20.93 0.75 -0.76
C SER A 118 -21.67 -0.58 -0.53
N LEU A 119 -21.03 -1.53 0.12
CA LEU A 119 -21.62 -2.83 0.47
C LEU A 119 -22.17 -2.83 1.89
N LYS A 120 -21.86 -1.82 2.71
CA LYS A 120 -22.08 -1.78 4.17
C LYS A 120 -21.59 -3.04 4.89
N ASN A 121 -20.70 -3.81 4.26
CA ASN A 121 -20.19 -5.09 4.75
C ASN A 121 -18.83 -5.43 4.15
N PHE A 122 -18.28 -6.58 4.54
CA PHE A 122 -17.13 -7.20 3.92
C PHE A 122 -17.45 -7.73 2.52
N ASN A 123 -16.42 -7.83 1.67
CA ASN A 123 -16.55 -8.52 0.38
C ASN A 123 -16.19 -10.00 0.56
N PRO A 124 -17.17 -10.94 0.46
CA PRO A 124 -16.93 -12.35 0.77
C PRO A 124 -15.89 -13.03 -0.12
N VAL A 125 -15.68 -12.54 -1.35
CA VAL A 125 -14.65 -13.07 -2.26
C VAL A 125 -13.25 -13.02 -1.64
N TYR A 126 -12.95 -12.01 -0.84
CA TYR A 126 -11.67 -11.91 -0.12
C TYR A 126 -11.61 -12.74 1.17
N PHE A 127 -12.65 -13.53 1.45
CA PHE A 127 -12.74 -14.42 2.60
C PHE A 127 -12.87 -15.89 2.19
N GLY A 128 -12.44 -16.23 0.97
CA GLY A 128 -12.48 -17.64 0.51
C GLY A 128 -13.89 -18.19 0.36
N ASP A 129 -14.78 -17.48 -0.31
CA ASP A 129 -16.20 -17.79 -0.48
C ASP A 129 -16.50 -18.97 -1.44
N ASN A 130 -15.53 -19.85 -1.67
CA ASN A 130 -15.58 -21.00 -2.58
C ASN A 130 -15.80 -20.65 -4.07
N THR A 131 -15.63 -19.38 -4.46
CA THR A 131 -15.72 -19.01 -5.88
C THR A 131 -14.45 -19.32 -6.67
N LEU A 132 -13.35 -19.63 -5.98
CA LEU A 132 -12.07 -20.01 -6.55
C LEU A 132 -11.74 -21.46 -6.15
N GLN A 133 -11.40 -22.27 -7.15
CA GLN A 133 -11.00 -23.66 -6.91
C GLN A 133 -9.49 -23.71 -6.66
N ALA A 134 -9.10 -24.18 -5.48
CA ALA A 134 -7.73 -24.45 -5.09
C ALA A 134 -7.67 -25.57 -4.05
N LYS A 135 -6.54 -26.26 -3.98
CA LYS A 135 -6.31 -27.29 -2.95
C LYS A 135 -6.14 -26.66 -1.57
N LYS A 136 -5.61 -25.44 -1.51
CA LYS A 136 -5.32 -24.71 -0.27
C LYS A 136 -5.61 -23.21 -0.43
N HIS A 137 -6.23 -22.62 0.59
CA HIS A 137 -6.47 -21.19 0.70
C HIS A 137 -5.70 -20.65 1.91
N ILE A 138 -4.87 -19.64 1.72
CA ILE A 138 -4.13 -19.00 2.79
C ILE A 138 -4.24 -17.48 2.67
N THR A 139 -3.95 -16.75 3.75
CA THR A 139 -3.79 -15.30 3.66
C THR A 139 -2.34 -14.90 3.86
N TYR A 140 -1.90 -13.86 3.18
CA TYR A 140 -0.58 -13.27 3.42
C TYR A 140 -0.70 -11.76 3.67
N ALA A 141 -0.29 -11.34 4.87
CA ALA A 141 -0.30 -9.93 5.30
C ALA A 141 -1.65 -9.23 5.03
N ALA A 142 -2.78 -9.95 5.20
CA ALA A 142 -4.10 -9.39 5.04
C ALA A 142 -4.37 -8.30 6.09
N SER A 143 -5.13 -7.27 5.74
CA SER A 143 -5.38 -6.10 6.59
C SER A 143 -6.84 -5.68 6.54
N MET A 144 -7.36 -5.21 7.67
CA MET A 144 -8.68 -4.57 7.76
C MET A 144 -8.58 -3.04 7.69
N GLY A 145 -7.39 -2.48 7.88
CA GLY A 145 -7.22 -1.04 8.05
C GLY A 145 -7.71 -0.57 9.41
N ILE A 146 -8.92 -0.05 9.51
CA ILE A 146 -9.53 0.33 10.80
C ILE A 146 -10.32 -0.85 11.34
N LEU A 147 -9.98 -1.28 12.56
CA LEU A 147 -10.73 -2.31 13.25
C LEU A 147 -12.09 -1.77 13.72
N GLN A 148 -13.16 -2.42 13.28
CA GLN A 148 -14.52 -2.18 13.78
C GLN A 148 -15.00 -3.49 14.43
N LYS A 149 -15.34 -3.42 15.72
CA LYS A 149 -15.69 -4.61 16.51
C LYS A 149 -17.22 -4.70 16.72
N SER A 150 -18.02 -4.71 15.65
CA SER A 150 -19.47 -4.93 15.78
C SER A 150 -19.81 -6.42 15.97
N VAL A 151 -20.98 -6.72 16.54
CA VAL A 151 -21.45 -8.12 16.73
C VAL A 151 -21.58 -8.85 15.40
N SER A 152 -22.12 -8.18 14.37
CA SER A 152 -22.24 -8.75 13.01
C SER A 152 -20.88 -9.05 12.39
N ASP A 153 -19.84 -8.24 12.69
CA ASP A 153 -18.50 -8.47 12.20
C ASP A 153 -17.86 -9.69 12.82
N LYS A 154 -18.04 -9.86 14.14
CA LYS A 154 -17.55 -11.05 14.85
C LYS A 154 -18.11 -12.34 14.23
N ALA A 155 -19.44 -12.40 14.08
CA ALA A 155 -20.11 -13.58 13.49
C ALA A 155 -19.64 -13.85 12.05
N PHE A 156 -19.48 -12.81 11.23
CA PHE A 156 -18.97 -12.95 9.87
C PHE A 156 -17.55 -13.50 9.85
N LEU A 157 -16.65 -12.93 10.67
CA LEU A 157 -15.25 -13.34 10.74
C LEU A 157 -15.12 -14.77 11.26
N GLN A 158 -15.78 -15.11 12.37
CA GLN A 158 -15.76 -16.49 12.90
C GLN A 158 -16.17 -17.52 11.86
N LYS A 159 -17.22 -17.22 11.09
CA LYS A 159 -17.71 -18.12 10.04
C LYS A 159 -16.72 -18.26 8.87
N ASN A 160 -16.10 -17.17 8.43
CA ASN A 160 -15.37 -17.18 7.16
C ASN A 160 -13.86 -17.39 7.32
N MET A 161 -13.29 -17.21 8.53
CA MET A 161 -11.86 -17.47 8.75
C MET A 161 -11.52 -18.95 8.67
N SER A 162 -12.48 -19.86 8.90
CA SER A 162 -12.29 -21.30 8.73
C SER A 162 -12.06 -21.74 7.26
N ASN A 163 -12.30 -20.85 6.30
CA ASN A 163 -11.99 -21.11 4.89
C ASN A 163 -10.48 -21.15 4.60
N PHE A 164 -9.66 -20.65 5.53
CA PHE A 164 -8.21 -20.56 5.35
C PHE A 164 -7.48 -21.61 6.18
N SER A 165 -6.57 -22.32 5.54
CA SER A 165 -5.70 -23.30 6.22
C SER A 165 -4.57 -22.64 7.00
N ALA A 166 -4.18 -21.41 6.64
CA ALA A 166 -3.23 -20.59 7.36
C ALA A 166 -3.57 -19.11 7.20
N ILE A 167 -3.48 -18.35 8.29
CA ILE A 167 -3.83 -16.94 8.31
C ILE A 167 -2.62 -16.12 8.75
N SER A 168 -2.21 -15.16 7.91
CA SER A 168 -1.30 -14.12 8.33
C SER A 168 -1.85 -12.74 8.06
N VAL A 169 -1.52 -11.83 8.97
CA VAL A 169 -1.99 -10.44 8.98
C VAL A 169 -0.82 -9.48 9.10
N ARG A 170 -1.05 -8.23 8.75
CA ARG A 170 -0.01 -7.19 8.77
C ARG A 170 0.08 -6.45 10.09
N GLU A 171 -1.02 -6.40 10.85
CA GLU A 171 -1.13 -5.64 12.09
C GLU A 171 -1.27 -6.55 13.31
N SER A 172 -0.56 -6.21 14.41
CA SER A 172 -0.70 -6.94 15.70
C SER A 172 -2.10 -6.80 16.27
N GLY A 173 -2.72 -5.61 16.21
CA GLY A 173 -4.08 -5.40 16.70
C GLY A 173 -5.13 -6.26 15.97
N LEU A 174 -4.93 -6.55 14.67
CA LEU A 174 -5.82 -7.48 13.95
C LEU A 174 -5.58 -8.92 14.40
N LYS A 175 -4.33 -9.35 14.62
CA LYS A 175 -4.02 -10.68 15.18
C LYS A 175 -4.72 -10.87 16.52
N ASP A 176 -4.60 -9.88 17.42
CA ASP A 176 -5.19 -9.95 18.76
C ASP A 176 -6.72 -10.02 18.69
N TYR A 177 -7.32 -9.24 17.80
CA TYR A 177 -8.75 -9.30 17.56
C TYR A 177 -9.22 -10.66 17.00
N LEU A 178 -8.47 -11.27 16.10
CA LEU A 178 -8.77 -12.61 15.60
C LEU A 178 -8.63 -13.66 16.70
N ALA A 179 -7.63 -13.53 17.59
CA ALA A 179 -7.46 -14.40 18.74
C ALA A 179 -8.65 -14.33 19.72
N GLU A 180 -9.25 -13.14 19.94
CA GLU A 180 -10.52 -12.99 20.70
C GLU A 180 -11.68 -13.80 20.07
N LEU A 181 -11.60 -14.10 18.78
CA LEU A 181 -12.59 -14.89 18.04
C LEU A 181 -12.25 -16.38 17.93
N GLY A 182 -11.17 -16.82 18.59
CA GLY A 182 -10.67 -18.19 18.52
C GLY A 182 -9.88 -18.52 17.23
N VAL A 183 -9.49 -17.49 16.46
CA VAL A 183 -8.78 -17.65 15.19
C VAL A 183 -7.29 -17.38 15.40
N GLN A 184 -6.45 -18.35 15.05
CA GLN A 184 -5.00 -18.19 15.10
C GLN A 184 -4.49 -17.46 13.85
N ALA A 185 -3.67 -16.43 14.05
CA ALA A 185 -3.06 -15.67 12.96
C ALA A 185 -1.60 -15.30 13.28
N THR A 186 -0.77 -15.26 12.24
CA THR A 186 0.64 -14.87 12.34
C THR A 186 0.82 -13.44 11.83
N VAL A 187 1.56 -12.59 12.56
CA VAL A 187 1.95 -11.28 12.06
C VAL A 187 3.17 -11.42 11.16
N VAL A 188 3.04 -10.93 9.92
CA VAL A 188 4.11 -10.94 8.91
C VAL A 188 4.32 -9.54 8.33
N SER A 189 5.47 -9.33 7.70
CA SER A 189 5.79 -8.08 7.01
C SER A 189 4.88 -7.84 5.80
N ASP A 190 4.63 -6.57 5.50
CA ASP A 190 4.13 -6.20 4.17
C ASP A 190 5.08 -6.77 3.10
N PRO A 191 4.57 -7.34 1.97
CA PRO A 191 5.42 -7.90 0.93
C PRO A 191 6.51 -6.95 0.44
N THR A 192 6.25 -5.65 0.45
CA THR A 192 7.22 -4.65 -0.02
C THR A 192 8.49 -4.62 0.82
N LEU A 193 8.41 -4.96 2.11
CA LEU A 193 9.57 -5.08 3.00
C LEU A 193 10.36 -6.37 2.80
N LEU A 194 9.84 -7.37 2.07
CA LEU A 194 10.59 -8.60 1.80
C LEU A 194 11.70 -8.37 0.79
N LEU A 195 11.58 -7.36 -0.05
CA LEU A 195 12.57 -7.01 -1.05
C LEU A 195 13.57 -5.99 -0.51
N SER A 196 14.82 -6.15 -0.91
CA SER A 196 15.88 -5.16 -0.66
C SER A 196 15.77 -3.95 -1.59
N ALA A 197 16.48 -2.86 -1.26
CA ALA A 197 16.59 -1.70 -2.12
C ALA A 197 17.10 -2.07 -3.53
N ASN A 198 18.12 -2.93 -3.63
CA ASN A 198 18.66 -3.38 -4.91
C ASN A 198 17.63 -4.14 -5.75
N GLN A 199 16.84 -5.04 -5.15
CA GLN A 199 15.78 -5.75 -5.87
C GLN A 199 14.68 -4.79 -6.37
N TRP A 200 14.34 -3.75 -5.61
CA TRP A 200 13.45 -2.71 -6.07
C TRP A 200 14.03 -1.88 -7.21
N ASP A 201 15.34 -1.60 -7.16
CA ASP A 201 16.06 -0.92 -8.25
C ASP A 201 16.05 -1.75 -9.54
N ASP A 202 16.25 -3.05 -9.44
CA ASP A 202 16.19 -3.98 -10.59
C ASP A 202 14.78 -4.04 -11.21
N ILE A 203 13.73 -4.01 -10.37
CA ILE A 203 12.34 -4.10 -10.83
C ILE A 203 11.86 -2.79 -11.47
N LEU A 204 12.18 -1.64 -10.87
CA LEU A 204 11.60 -0.34 -11.21
C LEU A 204 12.57 0.61 -11.93
N SER A 205 13.87 0.39 -11.81
CA SER A 205 14.94 1.23 -12.38
C SER A 205 14.74 2.73 -12.08
N PRO A 206 14.57 3.13 -10.80
CA PRO A 206 14.27 4.51 -10.44
C PRO A 206 15.44 5.42 -10.75
N GLN A 207 15.20 6.48 -11.55
CA GLN A 207 16.20 7.47 -11.95
C GLN A 207 15.98 8.79 -11.20
N PRO A 208 17.04 9.56 -10.88
CA PRO A 208 16.89 10.86 -10.24
C PRO A 208 16.00 11.79 -11.07
N MET A 209 14.94 12.32 -10.46
CA MET A 209 14.01 13.26 -11.11
C MET A 209 14.30 14.71 -10.77
N ILE A 210 14.96 14.94 -9.65
CA ILE A 210 15.31 16.26 -9.11
C ILE A 210 16.83 16.32 -8.98
N LYS A 211 17.43 17.44 -9.40
CA LYS A 211 18.89 17.61 -9.43
C LYS A 211 19.46 18.21 -8.14
N THR A 212 18.64 18.76 -7.29
CA THR A 212 19.03 19.42 -6.03
C THR A 212 18.55 18.62 -4.85
N ASP A 213 19.17 18.80 -3.70
CA ASP A 213 18.76 18.20 -2.44
C ASP A 213 17.36 18.67 -2.03
N TYR A 214 16.53 17.76 -1.52
CA TYR A 214 15.14 18.06 -1.25
C TYR A 214 14.50 17.22 -0.15
N ILE A 215 13.47 17.80 0.45
CA ILE A 215 12.51 17.11 1.28
C ILE A 215 11.36 16.63 0.40
N LEU A 216 11.00 15.37 0.50
CA LEU A 216 9.78 14.87 -0.11
C LEU A 216 8.60 15.02 0.85
N TYR A 217 7.57 15.75 0.44
CA TYR A 217 6.28 15.82 1.12
C TYR A 217 5.22 15.01 0.37
N TYR A 218 4.84 13.85 0.91
CA TYR A 218 3.79 13.00 0.35
C TYR A 218 2.63 12.84 1.32
N SER A 219 1.53 13.56 1.09
CA SER A 219 0.35 13.52 1.93
C SER A 219 -0.90 13.07 1.18
N LEU A 220 -1.59 12.08 1.74
CA LEU A 220 -2.90 11.60 1.29
C LEU A 220 -4.05 12.38 1.97
N HIS A 221 -3.77 13.06 3.06
CA HIS A 221 -4.73 13.77 3.88
C HIS A 221 -4.32 15.25 4.02
N GLU A 222 -5.24 16.14 3.74
CA GLU A 222 -5.05 17.58 3.97
C GLU A 222 -4.85 17.83 5.47
N ASN A 223 -3.92 18.74 5.79
CA ASN A 223 -3.63 19.18 7.17
C ASN A 223 -3.12 18.08 8.14
N ALA A 224 -2.48 17.02 7.67
CA ALA A 224 -1.82 16.06 8.54
C ALA A 224 -0.52 16.60 9.12
N PHE A 225 0.20 17.42 8.35
CA PHE A 225 1.36 18.21 8.80
C PHE A 225 1.04 19.68 8.69
N ASP A 226 1.63 20.49 9.56
CA ASP A 226 1.68 21.93 9.38
C ASP A 226 2.64 22.25 8.22
N ARG A 227 2.15 22.97 7.22
CA ARG A 227 2.96 23.32 6.05
C ARG A 227 4.09 24.28 6.37
N ASP A 228 3.86 25.20 7.30
CA ASP A 228 4.89 26.16 7.72
C ASP A 228 6.00 25.45 8.50
N ALA A 229 5.66 24.48 9.36
CA ALA A 229 6.65 23.65 10.04
C ALA A 229 7.56 22.88 9.06
N ILE A 230 7.01 22.32 7.97
CA ILE A 230 7.82 21.66 6.93
C ILE A 230 8.70 22.69 6.19
N ASN A 231 8.16 23.86 5.86
CA ASN A 231 8.92 24.90 5.17
C ASN A 231 10.07 25.43 6.05
N ASP A 232 9.84 25.57 7.35
CA ASP A 232 10.86 26.03 8.30
C ASP A 232 11.94 24.95 8.50
N TYR A 233 11.55 23.67 8.59
CA TYR A 233 12.51 22.57 8.58
C TYR A 233 13.35 22.57 7.29
N ALA A 234 12.72 22.75 6.13
CA ALA A 234 13.40 22.80 4.84
C ALA A 234 14.42 23.96 4.78
N LYS A 235 14.03 25.15 5.24
CA LYS A 235 14.93 26.30 5.32
C LYS A 235 16.13 26.06 6.24
N ALA A 236 15.88 25.50 7.44
CA ALA A 236 16.93 25.22 8.41
C ALA A 236 17.98 24.22 7.88
N HIS A 237 17.58 23.32 6.97
CA HIS A 237 18.47 22.33 6.35
C HIS A 237 18.92 22.71 4.93
N HIS A 238 18.60 23.90 4.42
CA HIS A 238 18.89 24.36 3.06
C HIS A 238 18.34 23.46 1.95
N LEU A 239 17.19 22.81 2.19
CA LEU A 239 16.55 21.87 1.28
C LEU A 239 15.33 22.50 0.59
N ARG A 240 15.02 22.03 -0.63
CA ARG A 240 13.78 22.38 -1.32
C ARG A 240 12.66 21.43 -0.89
N VAL A 241 11.41 21.92 -0.95
CA VAL A 241 10.24 21.04 -0.72
C VAL A 241 9.71 20.55 -2.06
N VAL A 242 9.72 19.25 -2.26
CA VAL A 242 9.10 18.54 -3.40
C VAL A 242 7.85 17.83 -2.89
N GLU A 243 6.74 17.96 -3.60
CA GLU A 243 5.45 17.45 -3.14
C GLU A 243 4.86 16.42 -4.12
N ILE A 244 4.44 15.28 -3.60
CA ILE A 244 3.53 14.36 -4.32
C ILE A 244 2.11 14.60 -3.81
N LYS A 245 1.22 15.05 -4.69
CA LYS A 245 -0.19 15.25 -4.35
C LYS A 245 -0.99 13.96 -4.41
N GLY A 246 -1.77 13.70 -3.38
CA GLY A 246 -2.75 12.61 -3.35
C GLY A 246 -3.89 12.78 -4.37
N LYS A 247 -4.14 14.00 -4.82
CA LYS A 247 -5.18 14.34 -5.81
C LYS A 247 -4.55 14.82 -7.12
N ALA A 248 -5.23 14.58 -8.24
CA ALA A 248 -4.82 15.08 -9.54
C ALA A 248 -4.82 16.63 -9.56
N GLY A 249 -3.80 17.22 -10.17
CA GLY A 249 -3.61 18.66 -10.25
C GLY A 249 -2.63 19.02 -11.38
N LYS A 250 -2.16 20.26 -11.40
CA LYS A 250 -1.10 20.70 -12.31
C LYS A 250 0.25 20.38 -11.69
N ASP A 251 1.10 19.69 -12.44
CA ASP A 251 2.50 19.48 -12.05
C ASP A 251 3.32 20.74 -12.27
N THR A 252 4.33 20.90 -11.45
CA THR A 252 5.40 21.91 -11.55
C THR A 252 6.73 21.22 -11.33
N ASP A 253 7.84 21.93 -11.37
CA ASP A 253 9.16 21.35 -11.13
C ASP A 253 9.32 20.73 -9.72
N THR A 254 8.45 21.10 -8.79
CA THR A 254 8.47 20.62 -7.40
C THR A 254 7.15 20.01 -6.94
N VAL A 255 6.13 19.91 -7.80
CA VAL A 255 4.83 19.35 -7.45
C VAL A 255 4.41 18.31 -8.48
N PHE A 256 4.28 17.09 -8.01
CA PHE A 256 3.91 15.92 -8.81
C PHE A 256 2.51 15.43 -8.41
N SER A 257 1.56 15.47 -9.31
CA SER A 257 0.21 14.94 -9.10
C SER A 257 -0.10 13.75 -10.01
N GLN A 258 0.85 13.39 -10.88
CA GLN A 258 0.69 12.44 -11.97
C GLN A 258 1.89 11.47 -12.05
N CYS A 259 2.39 11.02 -10.90
CA CYS A 259 3.52 10.11 -10.83
C CYS A 259 3.13 8.68 -11.24
N ALA A 260 4.01 8.02 -11.96
CA ALA A 260 4.06 6.58 -12.09
C ALA A 260 4.61 5.93 -10.80
N VAL A 261 4.50 4.60 -10.70
CA VAL A 261 4.98 3.87 -9.51
C VAL A 261 6.51 4.00 -9.34
N TRP A 262 7.26 3.90 -10.43
CA TRP A 262 8.72 4.07 -10.39
C TRP A 262 9.14 5.51 -10.02
N GLU A 263 8.37 6.53 -10.45
CA GLU A 263 8.61 7.93 -10.11
C GLU A 263 8.37 8.20 -8.61
N PHE A 264 7.31 7.58 -8.07
CA PHE A 264 7.03 7.62 -6.62
C PHE A 264 8.21 7.04 -5.82
N VAL A 265 8.71 5.88 -6.21
CA VAL A 265 9.87 5.24 -5.56
C VAL A 265 11.12 6.08 -5.74
N SER A 266 11.36 6.61 -6.94
CA SER A 266 12.48 7.50 -7.23
C SER A 266 12.49 8.74 -6.33
N LEU A 267 11.35 9.42 -6.20
CA LEU A 267 11.25 10.61 -5.36
C LEU A 267 11.51 10.31 -3.88
N ILE A 268 11.25 9.09 -3.40
CA ILE A 268 11.64 8.68 -2.05
C ILE A 268 13.13 8.35 -1.99
N LYS A 269 13.62 7.55 -2.94
CA LYS A 269 15.02 7.08 -2.97
C LYS A 269 16.04 8.23 -2.97
N TYR A 270 15.75 9.31 -3.67
CA TYR A 270 16.67 10.44 -3.82
C TYR A 270 16.34 11.64 -2.92
N ALA A 271 15.35 11.53 -2.02
CA ALA A 271 15.10 12.56 -1.02
C ALA A 271 16.12 12.49 0.14
N ASP A 272 16.41 13.62 0.77
CA ASP A 272 17.18 13.70 2.02
C ASP A 272 16.31 13.38 3.22
N CYS A 273 15.06 13.85 3.22
CA CYS A 273 14.09 13.57 4.25
C CYS A 273 12.69 13.40 3.64
N VAL A 274 11.87 12.53 4.23
CA VAL A 274 10.52 12.24 3.75
C VAL A 274 9.48 12.56 4.82
N PHE A 275 8.51 13.41 4.49
CA PHE A 275 7.32 13.67 5.29
C PHE A 275 6.12 12.97 4.64
N THR A 276 5.52 12.00 5.33
CA THR A 276 4.47 11.20 4.70
C THR A 276 3.30 10.84 5.62
N THR A 277 2.11 10.77 5.03
CA THR A 277 0.91 10.18 5.66
C THR A 277 0.57 8.82 5.06
N SER A 278 1.45 8.29 4.22
CA SER A 278 1.26 7.01 3.54
C SER A 278 2.09 5.91 4.20
N TYR A 279 1.45 4.80 4.51
CA TYR A 279 2.13 3.62 5.04
C TYR A 279 3.24 3.13 4.10
N HIS A 280 3.01 3.13 2.78
CA HIS A 280 4.06 2.75 1.82
C HIS A 280 5.10 3.85 1.62
N GLY A 281 4.75 5.12 1.86
CA GLY A 281 5.76 6.18 1.96
C GLY A 281 6.74 5.92 3.10
N LEU A 282 6.23 5.54 4.27
CA LEU A 282 7.04 5.10 5.42
C LEU A 282 7.90 3.87 5.07
N ILE A 283 7.30 2.81 4.48
CA ILE A 283 8.01 1.58 4.10
C ILE A 283 9.18 1.87 3.15
N PHE A 284 8.94 2.63 2.08
CA PHE A 284 10.01 2.93 1.13
C PHE A 284 11.07 3.87 1.70
N SER A 285 10.72 4.72 2.67
CA SER A 285 11.72 5.48 3.43
C SER A 285 12.64 4.55 4.22
N LEU A 286 12.10 3.50 4.86
CA LEU A 286 12.90 2.48 5.54
C LEU A 286 13.78 1.70 4.57
N ILE A 287 13.24 1.23 3.42
CA ILE A 287 13.97 0.44 2.43
C ILE A 287 15.16 1.21 1.85
N TYR A 288 15.02 2.53 1.63
CA TYR A 288 16.07 3.37 1.07
C TYR A 288 16.85 4.16 2.13
N HIS A 289 16.73 3.80 3.40
CA HIS A 289 17.45 4.41 4.54
C HIS A 289 17.33 5.94 4.58
N LYS A 290 16.11 6.44 4.47
CA LYS A 290 15.84 7.89 4.50
C LYS A 290 15.49 8.36 5.90
N GLU A 291 15.95 9.56 6.26
CA GLU A 291 15.33 10.28 7.37
C GLU A 291 13.87 10.53 7.02
N PHE A 292 12.96 10.31 7.96
CA PHE A 292 11.55 10.53 7.71
C PHE A 292 10.78 10.92 8.96
N TYR A 293 9.64 11.54 8.72
CA TYR A 293 8.57 11.76 9.69
C TYR A 293 7.25 11.34 9.08
N CYS A 294 6.41 10.71 9.87
CA CYS A 294 5.09 10.30 9.42
C CYS A 294 4.00 10.79 10.38
N ALA A 295 2.78 11.01 9.85
CA ALA A 295 1.60 11.36 10.63
C ALA A 295 0.37 10.71 10.00
N PHE A 296 -0.48 10.08 10.81
CA PHE A 296 -1.68 9.37 10.35
C PHE A 296 -2.91 9.86 11.10
N GLN A 297 -3.93 10.37 10.39
CA GLN A 297 -5.16 10.86 11.02
C GLN A 297 -6.02 9.74 11.61
N ASN A 298 -6.17 8.66 10.84
CA ASN A 298 -6.92 7.47 11.22
C ASN A 298 -6.16 6.28 10.62
N ASN A 299 -5.90 5.21 11.32
CA ASN A 299 -5.09 4.05 10.90
C ASN A 299 -3.60 4.15 11.23
N SER A 300 -3.29 4.67 12.39
CA SER A 300 -1.91 4.63 12.91
C SER A 300 -1.47 3.20 13.26
N ASP A 301 -2.39 2.26 13.50
CA ASP A 301 -2.08 0.93 14.05
C ASP A 301 -0.99 0.18 13.28
N ARG A 302 -1.04 0.21 11.94
CA ARG A 302 -0.01 -0.43 11.10
C ARG A 302 1.35 0.25 11.21
N ALA A 303 1.34 1.58 11.12
CA ALA A 303 2.56 2.38 11.22
C ALA A 303 3.11 2.32 12.65
N GLN A 304 2.26 2.46 13.64
CA GLN A 304 2.62 2.37 15.04
C GLN A 304 3.20 1.01 15.38
N SER A 305 2.55 -0.10 14.97
CA SER A 305 3.06 -1.45 15.16
C SER A 305 4.43 -1.66 14.53
N LEU A 306 4.64 -1.13 13.29
CA LEU A 306 5.93 -1.23 12.62
C LEU A 306 7.00 -0.39 13.31
N LEU A 307 6.72 0.88 13.63
CA LEU A 307 7.68 1.78 14.25
C LEU A 307 8.06 1.32 15.67
N SER A 308 7.10 0.83 16.45
CA SER A 308 7.36 0.23 17.76
C SER A 308 8.25 -1.01 17.67
N HIS A 309 7.97 -1.88 16.69
CA HIS A 309 8.83 -3.04 16.46
C HIS A 309 10.27 -2.63 16.10
N LEU A 310 10.42 -1.53 15.35
CA LEU A 310 11.72 -0.99 14.94
C LEU A 310 12.37 -0.07 15.98
N GLN A 311 11.66 0.25 17.07
CA GLN A 311 12.12 1.14 18.14
C GLN A 311 12.47 2.56 17.66
N ILE A 312 11.62 3.11 16.79
CA ILE A 312 11.71 4.45 16.21
C ILE A 312 10.33 5.14 16.20
N GLU A 313 9.56 4.97 17.28
CA GLU A 313 8.20 5.53 17.43
C GLU A 313 8.20 7.06 17.40
N GLU A 314 9.29 7.70 17.77
CA GLU A 314 9.46 9.15 17.75
C GLU A 314 9.30 9.74 16.33
N ARG A 315 9.44 8.93 15.30
CA ARG A 315 9.20 9.32 13.90
C ARG A 315 7.73 9.46 13.54
N LEU A 316 6.83 9.00 14.41
CA LEU A 316 5.39 9.21 14.29
C LEU A 316 4.98 10.50 15.01
N LEU A 317 4.79 11.55 14.24
CA LEU A 317 4.38 12.84 14.79
C LEU A 317 2.87 12.89 15.06
N GLN A 318 2.48 13.74 16.01
CA GLN A 318 1.09 14.11 16.18
C GLN A 318 0.60 14.91 14.97
N ASN A 319 -0.68 14.78 14.66
CA ASN A 319 -1.27 15.57 13.57
C ASN A 319 -1.12 17.08 13.84
N ARG A 320 -0.74 17.83 12.80
CA ARG A 320 -0.54 19.27 12.83
C ARG A 320 0.51 19.74 13.86
N ALA A 321 1.54 18.94 14.07
CA ALA A 321 2.67 19.39 14.85
C ALA A 321 3.20 20.73 14.25
N SER A 322 3.20 21.79 15.05
CA SER A 322 3.64 23.13 14.64
C SER A 322 5.15 23.26 14.51
N THR A 323 5.88 22.27 15.00
CA THR A 323 7.33 22.17 14.92
C THR A 323 7.75 20.74 14.62
N ILE A 324 8.81 20.59 13.85
CA ILE A 324 9.42 19.26 13.61
C ILE A 324 10.52 19.07 14.65
N PRO A 325 10.42 18.05 15.51
CA PRO A 325 11.44 17.78 16.51
C PRO A 325 12.78 17.42 15.87
N ALA A 326 13.87 17.92 16.44
CA ALA A 326 15.21 17.54 16.04
C ALA A 326 15.61 16.24 16.75
N TYR A 327 15.30 15.11 16.12
CA TYR A 327 15.75 13.81 16.60
C TYR A 327 17.13 13.44 16.04
N PRO A 328 17.92 12.61 16.76
CA PRO A 328 19.12 12.03 16.19
C PRO A 328 18.82 11.28 14.89
N PRO A 329 19.76 11.17 13.95
CA PRO A 329 19.59 10.36 12.73
C PRO A 329 19.18 8.92 13.06
N ILE A 330 18.36 8.34 12.19
CA ILE A 330 17.90 6.94 12.33
C ILE A 330 19.11 6.01 12.27
N HIS A 331 19.26 5.18 13.28
CA HIS A 331 20.34 4.19 13.34
C HIS A 331 19.96 2.97 12.50
N TYR A 332 20.11 3.05 11.19
CA TYR A 332 19.63 2.04 10.25
C TYR A 332 20.22 0.65 10.45
N GLN A 333 21.46 0.54 10.93
CA GLN A 333 22.04 -0.79 11.26
C GLN A 333 21.20 -1.55 12.30
N LYS A 334 20.64 -0.84 13.31
CA LYS A 334 19.72 -1.43 14.29
C LYS A 334 18.36 -1.75 13.68
N VAL A 335 17.84 -0.83 12.88
CA VAL A 335 16.55 -0.99 12.19
C VAL A 335 16.58 -2.19 11.26
N ASP A 336 17.64 -2.33 10.45
CA ASP A 336 17.81 -3.45 9.52
C ASP A 336 17.89 -4.79 10.25
N ALA A 337 18.59 -4.85 11.39
CA ALA A 337 18.68 -6.07 12.18
C ALA A 337 17.29 -6.52 12.71
N LEU A 338 16.40 -5.56 13.05
CA LEU A 338 15.04 -5.84 13.47
C LEU A 338 14.15 -6.23 12.28
N LEU A 339 14.30 -5.53 11.14
CA LEU A 339 13.60 -5.86 9.89
C LEU A 339 13.94 -7.27 9.41
N GLU A 340 15.22 -7.66 9.43
CA GLU A 340 15.64 -9.00 8.98
C GLU A 340 15.04 -10.12 9.86
N LYS A 341 14.91 -9.92 11.17
CA LYS A 341 14.19 -10.87 12.04
C LYS A 341 12.72 -11.01 11.64
N GLN A 342 12.07 -9.91 11.30
CA GLN A 342 10.68 -9.91 10.87
C GLN A 342 10.51 -10.51 9.46
N LYS A 343 11.44 -10.24 8.55
CA LYS A 343 11.47 -10.87 7.22
C LYS A 343 11.64 -12.39 7.33
N THR A 344 12.56 -12.86 8.17
CA THR A 344 12.78 -14.29 8.41
C THR A 344 11.48 -14.99 8.82
N LYS A 345 10.72 -14.43 9.77
CA LYS A 345 9.41 -14.96 10.18
C LYS A 345 8.41 -14.97 9.01
N SER A 346 8.45 -13.93 8.18
CA SER A 346 7.56 -13.81 7.02
C SER A 346 7.88 -14.83 5.93
N TYR A 347 9.16 -15.05 5.66
CA TYR A 347 9.61 -16.11 4.76
C TYR A 347 9.30 -17.50 5.31
N GLN A 348 9.52 -17.72 6.61
CA GLN A 348 9.16 -18.98 7.27
C GLN A 348 7.67 -19.29 7.08
N PHE A 349 6.77 -18.31 7.33
CA PHE A 349 5.34 -18.48 7.09
C PHE A 349 5.05 -18.88 5.64
N LEU A 350 5.68 -18.23 4.65
CA LEU A 350 5.51 -18.60 3.25
C LEU A 350 6.03 -20.03 2.99
N TYR A 351 7.25 -20.36 3.40
CA TYR A 351 7.83 -21.69 3.20
C TYR A 351 6.95 -22.81 3.78
N GLU A 352 6.45 -22.66 4.99
CA GLU A 352 5.60 -23.65 5.64
C GLU A 352 4.24 -23.83 4.95
N ASN A 353 3.76 -22.83 4.23
CA ASN A 353 2.42 -22.82 3.69
C ASN A 353 2.31 -22.91 2.16
N VAL A 354 3.42 -22.74 1.44
CA VAL A 354 3.44 -22.83 -0.04
C VAL A 354 4.37 -23.93 -0.57
N GLN A 355 4.62 -24.94 0.27
CA GLN A 355 5.28 -26.19 -0.14
C GLN A 355 4.28 -27.21 -0.64
#